data_c2eab5fb426c3db16c81d60953af83b9
#
_entry.id   c2eab5fb426c3db16c81d60953af83b9
#
_cell.length_a   1.000
_cell.length_b   1.000
_cell.length_c   1.000
_cell.angle_alpha   90.00
_cell.angle_beta   90.00
_cell.angle_gamma   90.00
#
_symmetry.space_group_name_H-M   'P 1'
#
loop_
_entity.id
_entity.type
_entity.pdbx_description
1 polymer ?
#
loop_
_entity_poly.entity_id
_entity_poly.type
_entity_poly.pdbx_seq_one_letter_code
_entity_poly.pdbx_strand_id
1 'polypeptide(L)'
;EGVPFKFNPQTVRYVKITFLGNNAGNDKGGHLVEIKGYGPDAALNLQAAAVKDYDRIPYSGAPRQEMLQDSVRLSGWRGERAGGQIAVWSSQAQPQLSASCAGVKNAAGQVIPVRTSMIRYTKGGNRLISDIIGSENSCDLQAGGVRPVWVEVNIPPSAKPGVYKGKVVVSAENGSPVSVPVVLEVAPEFLPAPANWQVHLDLWQHPQAVARWHDVEPWSPEHFALMKPVMKRLG
;
A
#
# COMPACT_ATOMS: atom_id res chain seq x y z
N GLU A 1 9.83 3.52 -20.28
CA GLU A 1 11.05 3.75 -19.47
C GLU A 1 11.54 5.17 -19.73
N GLY A 2 11.82 5.92 -18.64
CA GLY A 2 12.38 7.27 -18.76
C GLY A 2 13.88 7.21 -19.06
N VAL A 3 14.38 8.22 -19.74
CA VAL A 3 15.83 8.37 -20.01
C VAL A 3 16.43 9.22 -18.90
N PRO A 4 17.30 8.68 -18.03
CA PRO A 4 17.96 9.46 -16.99
C PRO A 4 19.12 10.27 -17.57
N PHE A 5 19.15 11.56 -17.25
CA PHE A 5 20.30 12.43 -17.51
C PHE A 5 20.97 12.77 -16.18
N LYS A 6 22.27 12.50 -16.08
CA LYS A 6 23.07 12.85 -14.91
C LYS A 6 23.92 14.09 -15.21
N PHE A 7 23.88 15.04 -14.31
CA PHE A 7 24.73 16.23 -14.35
C PHE A 7 25.17 16.61 -12.94
N ASN A 8 26.22 17.41 -12.84
CA ASN A 8 26.64 17.90 -11.53
C ASN A 8 25.55 18.73 -10.88
N PRO A 9 25.27 18.55 -9.58
CA PRO A 9 24.27 19.32 -8.85
C PRO A 9 24.48 20.84 -9.03
N GLN A 10 23.40 21.54 -9.35
CA GLN A 10 23.41 23.00 -9.48
C GLN A 10 22.16 23.58 -8.84
N THR A 11 22.33 24.71 -8.17
CA THR A 11 21.18 25.48 -7.67
C THR A 11 20.59 26.32 -8.79
N VAL A 12 19.40 25.95 -9.25
CA VAL A 12 18.72 26.62 -10.35
C VAL A 12 17.30 27.00 -9.96
N ARG A 13 16.83 28.12 -10.49
CA ARG A 13 15.43 28.56 -10.32
C ARG A 13 14.51 28.01 -11.41
N TYR A 14 15.06 27.76 -12.60
CA TYR A 14 14.32 27.29 -13.77
C TYR A 14 15.15 26.25 -14.52
N VAL A 15 14.45 25.24 -15.08
CA VAL A 15 15.01 24.29 -16.02
C VAL A 15 14.35 24.50 -17.37
N LYS A 16 15.14 24.76 -18.42
CA LYS A 16 14.66 24.87 -19.79
C LYS A 16 15.00 23.59 -20.55
N ILE A 17 14.02 22.96 -21.15
CA ILE A 17 14.17 21.81 -22.01
C ILE A 17 13.88 22.25 -23.44
N THR A 18 14.84 22.01 -24.35
CA THR A 18 14.71 22.35 -25.76
C THR A 18 14.70 21.04 -26.56
N PHE A 19 13.63 20.78 -27.30
CA PHE A 19 13.57 19.67 -28.24
C PHE A 19 14.25 20.09 -29.56
N LEU A 20 15.26 19.33 -29.92
CA LEU A 20 16.02 19.60 -31.18
C LEU A 20 15.51 18.76 -32.36
N GLY A 21 14.62 17.82 -32.11
CA GLY A 21 14.01 16.93 -33.08
C GLY A 21 13.58 15.61 -32.46
N ASN A 22 13.01 14.73 -33.27
CA ASN A 22 12.68 13.36 -32.87
C ASN A 22 13.34 12.36 -33.84
N ASN A 23 13.39 11.09 -33.45
CA ASN A 23 13.99 10.02 -34.25
C ASN A 23 13.10 9.59 -35.44
N ALA A 24 11.91 10.12 -35.59
CA ALA A 24 10.96 9.76 -36.66
C ALA A 24 11.11 10.63 -37.94
N GLY A 25 12.01 11.60 -37.96
CA GLY A 25 12.45 12.33 -39.14
C GLY A 25 11.51 13.38 -39.72
N ASN A 26 10.21 13.32 -39.48
CA ASN A 26 9.22 14.16 -40.16
C ASN A 26 8.39 15.05 -39.24
N ASP A 27 8.51 14.87 -37.93
CA ASP A 27 7.80 15.67 -36.95
C ASP A 27 8.77 16.40 -36.03
N LYS A 28 8.61 17.69 -35.89
CA LYS A 28 9.42 18.53 -34.98
C LYS A 28 8.89 18.52 -33.55
N GLY A 29 7.82 17.76 -33.30
CA GLY A 29 7.22 17.61 -31.99
C GLY A 29 7.88 16.50 -31.15
N GLY A 30 8.09 16.77 -29.89
CA GLY A 30 8.46 15.77 -28.90
C GLY A 30 7.33 15.62 -27.88
N HIS A 31 7.03 14.40 -27.47
CA HIS A 31 6.12 14.17 -26.38
C HIS A 31 6.91 14.01 -25.08
N LEU A 32 6.70 14.94 -24.15
CA LEU A 32 7.24 14.85 -22.81
C LEU A 32 6.10 14.46 -21.87
N VAL A 33 6.19 13.26 -21.29
CA VAL A 33 5.17 12.75 -20.40
C VAL A 33 5.37 13.30 -18.98
N GLU A 34 6.64 13.37 -18.53
CA GLU A 34 6.99 13.83 -17.20
C GLU A 34 8.47 14.21 -17.11
N ILE A 35 8.78 15.25 -16.33
CA ILE A 35 10.15 15.56 -15.91
C ILE A 35 10.22 15.49 -14.40
N LYS A 36 11.16 14.73 -13.89
CA LYS A 36 11.47 14.69 -12.46
C LYS A 36 12.87 15.20 -12.23
N GLY A 37 13.01 16.21 -11.39
CA GLY A 37 14.30 16.69 -10.90
C GLY A 37 14.58 16.08 -9.52
N TYR A 38 15.77 15.52 -9.36
CA TYR A 38 16.23 14.97 -8.09
C TYR A 38 17.42 15.78 -7.58
N GLY A 39 17.36 16.23 -6.33
CA GLY A 39 18.54 16.79 -5.65
C GLY A 39 19.53 15.69 -5.25
N PRO A 40 20.77 16.05 -4.88
CA PRO A 40 21.79 15.07 -4.50
C PRO A 40 21.36 14.18 -3.32
N ASP A 41 20.54 14.68 -2.42
CA ASP A 41 20.06 13.93 -1.26
C ASP A 41 18.70 13.22 -1.48
N ALA A 42 17.91 13.66 -2.46
CA ALA A 42 16.61 13.07 -2.76
C ALA A 42 16.73 11.73 -3.52
N ALA A 43 17.87 11.51 -4.19
CA ALA A 43 18.11 10.30 -4.97
C ALA A 43 18.43 9.06 -4.11
N LEU A 44 18.79 9.24 -2.85
CA LEU A 44 19.36 8.19 -2.00
C LEU A 44 18.42 7.72 -0.88
N ASN A 45 17.32 8.42 -0.65
CA ASN A 45 16.50 8.19 0.52
C ASN A 45 15.27 7.35 0.21
N LEU A 46 15.05 6.38 1.10
CA LEU A 46 13.77 5.71 1.24
C LEU A 46 12.67 6.77 1.49
N GLN A 47 11.61 6.73 0.72
CA GLN A 47 10.48 7.64 0.84
C GLN A 47 9.20 6.86 1.11
N ALA A 48 8.29 7.43 1.88
CA ALA A 48 7.00 6.85 2.14
C ALA A 48 5.96 7.96 2.36
N ALA A 49 4.76 7.75 1.88
CA ALA A 49 3.62 8.61 2.12
C ALA A 49 2.32 7.81 2.16
N ALA A 50 1.34 8.31 2.89
CA ALA A 50 -0.01 7.76 2.82
C ALA A 50 -0.61 8.01 1.43
N VAL A 51 -1.45 7.08 0.98
CA VAL A 51 -2.23 7.17 -0.26
C VAL A 51 -3.64 6.66 0.04
N LYS A 52 -4.59 6.90 -0.85
CA LYS A 52 -5.95 6.39 -0.66
C LYS A 52 -5.96 4.87 -0.74
N ASP A 53 -6.81 4.25 0.04
CA ASP A 53 -6.96 2.79 0.15
C ASP A 53 -7.36 2.11 -1.16
N TYR A 54 -8.04 2.82 -2.06
CA TYR A 54 -8.45 2.35 -3.38
C TYR A 54 -7.46 2.69 -4.52
N ASP A 55 -6.39 3.43 -4.24
CA ASP A 55 -5.40 3.75 -5.25
C ASP A 55 -4.59 2.51 -5.65
N ARG A 56 -4.47 2.27 -6.94
CA ARG A 56 -3.58 1.24 -7.49
C ARG A 56 -2.19 1.82 -7.71
N ILE A 57 -1.28 1.43 -6.85
CA ILE A 57 0.08 1.96 -6.85
C ILE A 57 0.89 1.32 -7.99
N PRO A 58 1.61 2.11 -8.81
CA PRO A 58 2.44 1.57 -9.88
C PRO A 58 3.59 0.73 -9.31
N TYR A 59 4.06 -0.26 -10.09
CA TYR A 59 5.17 -1.12 -9.71
C TYR A 59 6.52 -0.37 -9.65
N SER A 60 6.68 0.65 -10.48
CA SER A 60 7.91 1.43 -10.62
C SER A 60 7.64 2.91 -10.83
N GLY A 61 8.62 3.73 -10.52
CA GLY A 61 8.51 5.18 -10.51
C GLY A 61 7.83 5.70 -9.25
N ALA A 62 8.16 6.92 -8.81
CA ALA A 62 7.49 7.51 -7.64
C ALA A 62 5.99 7.66 -7.89
N PRO A 63 5.14 7.48 -6.87
CA PRO A 63 3.71 7.80 -6.98
C PRO A 63 3.52 9.26 -7.39
N ARG A 64 2.44 9.54 -8.12
CA ARG A 64 2.12 10.91 -8.54
C ARG A 64 1.80 11.76 -7.31
N GLN A 65 2.19 13.04 -7.34
CA GLN A 65 2.07 13.95 -6.20
C GLN A 65 0.61 14.07 -5.69
N GLU A 66 -0.36 14.05 -6.59
CA GLU A 66 -1.78 14.12 -6.25
C GLU A 66 -2.33 12.89 -5.50
N MET A 67 -1.60 11.78 -5.52
CA MET A 67 -1.94 10.58 -4.75
C MET A 67 -1.48 10.67 -3.29
N LEU A 68 -0.46 11.50 -3.01
CA LEU A 68 0.18 11.55 -1.71
C LEU A 68 -0.67 12.28 -0.69
N GLN A 69 -0.71 11.75 0.51
CA GLN A 69 -1.41 12.30 1.67
C GLN A 69 -0.47 12.39 2.87
N ASP A 70 -0.73 13.33 3.77
CA ASP A 70 0.11 13.57 4.95
C ASP A 70 -0.02 12.47 6.01
N SER A 71 -1.12 11.71 6.00
CA SER A 71 -1.39 10.67 6.99
C SER A 71 -2.35 9.62 6.47
N VAL A 72 -2.21 8.39 6.96
CA VAL A 72 -3.23 7.35 6.83
C VAL A 72 -4.39 7.72 7.75
N ARG A 73 -5.55 8.02 7.17
CA ARG A 73 -6.77 8.34 7.90
C ARG A 73 -7.73 7.18 7.85
N LEU A 74 -8.05 6.67 9.02
CA LEU A 74 -8.95 5.54 9.22
C LEU A 74 -10.14 6.00 10.06
N SER A 75 -11.30 5.44 9.79
CA SER A 75 -12.47 5.60 10.63
C SER A 75 -13.23 4.29 10.70
N GLY A 76 -13.90 4.04 11.81
CA GLY A 76 -14.72 2.84 11.95
C GLY A 76 -15.46 2.77 13.27
N TRP A 77 -16.41 1.86 13.33
CA TRP A 77 -17.19 1.52 14.52
C TRP A 77 -16.41 0.58 15.44
N ARG A 78 -16.81 0.47 16.65
CA ARG A 78 -16.28 -0.53 17.58
C ARG A 78 -16.66 -1.94 17.09
N GLY A 79 -15.69 -2.84 17.04
CA GLY A 79 -15.84 -4.18 16.45
C GLY A 79 -15.55 -4.24 14.96
N GLU A 80 -15.28 -3.12 14.30
CA GLU A 80 -15.00 -3.04 12.86
C GLU A 80 -13.50 -3.19 12.55
N ARG A 81 -13.21 -3.56 11.32
CA ARG A 81 -11.87 -3.53 10.75
C ARG A 81 -11.74 -2.34 9.81
N ALA A 82 -10.81 -1.46 10.10
CA ALA A 82 -10.46 -0.32 9.25
C ALA A 82 -9.09 -0.54 8.58
N GLY A 83 -8.97 -0.11 7.32
CA GLY A 83 -7.74 -0.27 6.55
C GLY A 83 -7.41 0.95 5.71
N GLY A 84 -6.13 1.11 5.42
CA GLY A 84 -5.58 2.15 4.55
C GLY A 84 -4.25 1.71 3.99
N GLN A 85 -3.60 2.54 3.18
CA GLN A 85 -2.32 2.15 2.60
C GLN A 85 -1.30 3.28 2.56
N ILE A 86 -0.04 2.87 2.45
CA ILE A 86 1.14 3.70 2.29
C ILE A 86 1.84 3.24 1.02
N ALA A 87 2.32 4.17 0.21
CA ALA A 87 3.27 3.89 -0.84
C ALA A 87 4.68 4.13 -0.31
N VAL A 88 5.58 3.18 -0.57
CA VAL A 88 7.01 3.25 -0.23
C VAL A 88 7.80 3.15 -1.52
N TRP A 89 8.75 4.04 -1.75
CA TRP A 89 9.57 4.02 -2.97
C TRP A 89 10.99 4.50 -2.70
N SER A 90 11.90 4.10 -3.60
CA SER A 90 13.30 4.54 -3.57
C SER A 90 13.90 4.46 -4.97
N SER A 91 14.78 5.38 -5.31
CA SER A 91 15.59 5.31 -6.53
C SER A 91 16.69 4.25 -6.47
N GLN A 92 17.01 3.76 -5.27
CA GLN A 92 18.00 2.71 -5.03
C GLN A 92 17.33 1.44 -4.49
N ALA A 93 18.00 0.31 -4.66
CA ALA A 93 17.56 -0.93 -4.04
C ALA A 93 17.58 -0.80 -2.51
N GLN A 94 16.53 -1.29 -1.87
CA GLN A 94 16.37 -1.29 -0.42
C GLN A 94 16.15 -2.73 0.05
N PRO A 95 17.21 -3.44 0.42
CA PRO A 95 17.08 -4.77 0.99
C PRO A 95 16.35 -4.75 2.32
N GLN A 96 15.64 -5.81 2.63
CA GLN A 96 14.92 -5.99 3.89
C GLN A 96 14.02 -4.81 4.28
N LEU A 97 13.37 -4.19 3.26
CA LEU A 97 12.35 -3.18 3.50
C LEU A 97 11.28 -3.77 4.41
N SER A 98 11.01 -3.10 5.53
CA SER A 98 10.01 -3.51 6.50
C SER A 98 9.14 -2.34 6.93
N ALA A 99 7.92 -2.66 7.38
CA ALA A 99 7.00 -1.69 7.93
C ALA A 99 6.42 -2.20 9.25
N SER A 100 6.37 -1.33 10.24
CA SER A 100 5.85 -1.67 11.56
C SER A 100 5.14 -0.48 12.20
N CYS A 101 4.21 -0.76 13.11
CA CYS A 101 3.53 0.25 13.92
C CYS A 101 3.36 -0.28 15.34
N ALA A 102 3.75 0.51 16.32
CA ALA A 102 3.58 0.17 17.74
C ALA A 102 2.10 0.26 18.21
N GLY A 103 1.20 0.66 17.31
CA GLY A 103 -0.21 0.90 17.59
C GLY A 103 -0.56 2.39 17.53
N VAL A 104 -1.87 2.64 17.60
CA VAL A 104 -2.44 3.98 17.71
C VAL A 104 -2.97 4.21 19.12
N LYS A 105 -2.78 5.41 19.67
CA LYS A 105 -3.08 5.73 21.07
C LYS A 105 -3.99 6.95 21.16
N ASN A 106 -5.00 6.89 22.04
CA ASN A 106 -5.86 8.03 22.34
C ASN A 106 -5.29 8.88 23.50
N ALA A 107 -5.94 10.02 23.77
CA ALA A 107 -5.53 10.94 24.85
C ALA A 107 -5.58 10.29 26.25
N ALA A 108 -6.44 9.28 26.47
CA ALA A 108 -6.56 8.54 27.72
C ALA A 108 -5.53 7.41 27.87
N GLY A 109 -4.64 7.24 26.89
CA GLY A 109 -3.59 6.23 26.92
C GLY A 109 -4.00 4.84 26.43
N GLN A 110 -5.24 4.63 25.99
CA GLN A 110 -5.65 3.36 25.40
C GLN A 110 -4.95 3.17 24.05
N VAL A 111 -4.36 1.99 23.85
CA VAL A 111 -3.67 1.61 22.61
C VAL A 111 -4.48 0.58 21.86
N ILE A 112 -4.59 0.76 20.54
CA ILE A 112 -5.15 -0.22 19.62
C ILE A 112 -4.00 -0.69 18.72
N PRO A 113 -3.73 -2.02 18.64
CA PRO A 113 -2.69 -2.57 17.76
C PRO A 113 -2.98 -2.26 16.29
N VAL A 114 -1.91 -2.05 15.53
CA VAL A 114 -1.94 -1.85 14.09
C VAL A 114 -1.11 -2.94 13.43
N ARG A 115 -1.68 -3.57 12.42
CA ARG A 115 -0.98 -4.53 11.58
C ARG A 115 -0.54 -3.86 10.28
N THR A 116 0.65 -4.20 9.82
CA THR A 116 1.16 -3.81 8.51
C THR A 116 1.42 -5.05 7.67
N SER A 117 1.14 -4.98 6.37
CA SER A 117 1.37 -6.08 5.43
C SER A 117 1.83 -5.52 4.09
N MET A 118 2.80 -6.20 3.45
CA MET A 118 3.21 -5.82 2.10
C MET A 118 2.12 -6.18 1.09
N ILE A 119 1.78 -5.24 0.20
CA ILE A 119 0.89 -5.52 -0.91
C ILE A 119 1.73 -6.03 -2.08
N ARG A 120 1.39 -7.23 -2.57
CA ARG A 120 2.04 -7.85 -3.71
C ARG A 120 1.36 -7.43 -5.01
N TYR A 121 2.16 -7.45 -6.07
CA TYR A 121 1.68 -7.20 -7.42
C TYR A 121 1.26 -8.50 -8.10
N THR A 122 0.21 -8.43 -8.87
CA THR A 122 -0.26 -9.51 -9.74
C THR A 122 -0.45 -9.00 -11.17
N LYS A 123 -0.50 -9.91 -12.13
CA LYS A 123 -0.79 -9.56 -13.52
C LYS A 123 -2.28 -9.26 -13.70
N GLY A 124 -2.58 -8.05 -14.15
CA GLY A 124 -3.90 -7.66 -14.65
C GLY A 124 -3.78 -7.27 -16.12
N GLY A 125 -4.02 -8.22 -17.02
CA GLY A 125 -3.74 -8.04 -18.45
C GLY A 125 -2.23 -7.83 -18.69
N ASN A 126 -1.86 -6.71 -19.33
CA ASN A 126 -0.47 -6.36 -19.64
C ASN A 126 0.20 -5.50 -18.56
N ARG A 127 -0.39 -5.35 -17.38
CA ARG A 127 0.12 -4.51 -16.31
C ARG A 127 0.30 -5.30 -15.01
N LEU A 128 1.24 -4.85 -14.19
CA LEU A 128 1.32 -5.25 -12.79
C LEU A 128 0.40 -4.35 -11.97
N ILE A 129 -0.47 -4.97 -11.18
CA ILE A 129 -1.44 -4.29 -10.32
C ILE A 129 -1.14 -4.65 -8.88
N SER A 130 -1.05 -3.66 -8.01
CA SER A 130 -0.97 -3.84 -6.56
C SER A 130 -2.33 -4.29 -6.03
N ASP A 131 -2.49 -5.57 -5.69
CA ASP A 131 -3.82 -6.13 -5.40
C ASP A 131 -3.85 -7.15 -4.27
N ILE A 132 -2.76 -7.84 -3.99
CA ILE A 132 -2.76 -8.93 -3.02
C ILE A 132 -2.17 -8.44 -1.69
N ILE A 133 -3.01 -8.32 -0.66
CA ILE A 133 -2.54 -8.07 0.71
C ILE A 133 -1.87 -9.35 1.21
N GLY A 134 -0.55 -9.29 1.38
CA GLY A 134 0.25 -10.42 1.87
C GLY A 134 0.13 -10.62 3.38
N SER A 135 0.77 -11.67 3.87
CA SER A 135 0.99 -11.89 5.31
C SER A 135 2.31 -11.28 5.78
N GLU A 136 3.22 -11.03 4.85
CA GLU A 136 4.57 -10.54 5.10
C GLU A 136 4.54 -9.04 5.40
N ASN A 137 5.37 -8.62 6.34
CA ASN A 137 5.60 -7.21 6.67
C ASN A 137 6.97 -6.71 6.20
N SER A 138 7.69 -7.52 5.43
CA SER A 138 9.00 -7.20 4.85
C SER A 138 9.16 -7.77 3.44
N CYS A 139 10.00 -7.13 2.64
CA CYS A 139 10.38 -7.58 1.29
C CYS A 139 11.62 -6.80 0.83
N ASP A 140 12.22 -7.22 -0.27
CA ASP A 140 13.21 -6.40 -0.98
C ASP A 140 12.51 -5.44 -1.94
N LEU A 141 12.99 -4.21 -2.00
CA LEU A 141 12.57 -3.20 -2.95
C LEU A 141 13.68 -2.98 -3.98
N GLN A 142 13.36 -3.19 -5.24
CA GLN A 142 14.28 -2.94 -6.35
C GLN A 142 14.51 -1.44 -6.56
N ALA A 143 15.66 -1.08 -7.14
CA ALA A 143 15.96 0.31 -7.53
C ALA A 143 14.87 0.87 -8.45
N GLY A 144 14.35 2.05 -8.15
CA GLY A 144 13.24 2.68 -8.86
C GLY A 144 11.88 2.01 -8.63
N GLY A 145 11.82 1.01 -7.75
CA GLY A 145 10.59 0.30 -7.43
C GLY A 145 9.70 1.04 -6.44
N VAL A 146 8.45 0.58 -6.38
CA VAL A 146 7.45 1.01 -5.38
C VAL A 146 6.88 -0.21 -4.70
N ARG A 147 6.67 -0.11 -3.39
CA ARG A 147 6.00 -1.15 -2.60
C ARG A 147 4.88 -0.53 -1.78
N PRO A 148 3.63 -0.89 -2.05
CA PRO A 148 2.53 -0.50 -1.17
C PRO A 148 2.52 -1.35 0.09
N VAL A 149 2.12 -0.71 1.19
CA VAL A 149 1.96 -1.34 2.51
C VAL A 149 0.53 -1.12 2.95
N TRP A 150 -0.18 -2.20 3.28
CA TRP A 150 -1.49 -2.15 3.90
C TRP A 150 -1.35 -1.92 5.40
N VAL A 151 -2.15 -1.00 5.92
CA VAL A 151 -2.23 -0.65 7.33
C VAL A 151 -3.61 -1.03 7.82
N GLU A 152 -3.70 -1.96 8.76
CA GLU A 152 -4.95 -2.53 9.23
C GLU A 152 -5.11 -2.37 10.74
N VAL A 153 -6.30 -2.01 11.16
CA VAL A 153 -6.69 -1.89 12.56
C VAL A 153 -7.96 -2.69 12.79
N ASN A 154 -7.92 -3.67 13.69
CA ASN A 154 -9.11 -4.30 14.23
C ASN A 154 -9.55 -3.49 15.45
N ILE A 155 -10.61 -2.71 15.33
CA ILE A 155 -11.12 -1.85 16.40
C ILE A 155 -11.83 -2.74 17.43
N PRO A 156 -11.31 -2.90 18.66
CA PRO A 156 -11.97 -3.79 19.62
C PRO A 156 -13.32 -3.21 20.07
N PRO A 157 -14.31 -4.07 20.42
CA PRO A 157 -15.57 -3.61 20.99
C PRO A 157 -15.41 -2.73 22.24
N SER A 158 -14.33 -2.93 23.00
CA SER A 158 -13.98 -2.15 24.18
C SER A 158 -13.25 -0.84 23.90
N ALA A 159 -13.01 -0.49 22.63
CA ALA A 159 -12.39 0.78 22.27
C ALA A 159 -13.24 1.95 22.73
N LYS A 160 -12.60 2.96 23.31
CA LYS A 160 -13.27 4.22 23.63
C LYS A 160 -13.47 5.03 22.36
N PRO A 161 -14.64 5.63 22.12
CA PRO A 161 -14.81 6.56 21.00
C PRO A 161 -13.82 7.72 21.05
N GLY A 162 -13.42 8.19 19.88
CA GLY A 162 -12.51 9.34 19.76
C GLY A 162 -11.32 9.08 18.85
N VAL A 163 -10.36 9.99 18.89
CA VAL A 163 -9.21 9.99 17.97
C VAL A 163 -8.01 9.29 18.59
N TYR A 164 -7.44 8.36 17.85
CA TYR A 164 -6.21 7.65 18.15
C TYR A 164 -5.13 8.06 17.13
N LYS A 165 -3.91 8.26 17.60
CA LYS A 165 -2.78 8.67 16.75
C LYS A 165 -1.60 7.72 16.94
N GLY A 166 -0.90 7.47 15.84
CA GLY A 166 0.32 6.67 15.80
C GLY A 166 1.11 6.96 14.54
N LYS A 167 2.06 6.11 14.25
CA LYS A 167 2.84 6.19 13.02
C LYS A 167 3.28 4.81 12.57
N VAL A 168 3.28 4.58 11.28
CA VAL A 168 4.01 3.47 10.68
C VAL A 168 5.45 3.92 10.47
N VAL A 169 6.39 3.10 10.91
CA VAL A 169 7.82 3.26 10.64
C VAL A 169 8.19 2.30 9.53
N VAL A 170 8.72 2.85 8.45
CA VAL A 170 9.27 2.10 7.31
C VAL A 170 10.78 2.17 7.41
N SER A 171 11.44 1.03 7.41
CA SER A 171 12.89 0.91 7.49
C SER A 171 13.40 -0.12 6.49
N ALA A 172 14.65 0.03 6.09
CA ALA A 172 15.38 -0.91 5.26
C ALA A 172 16.81 -1.02 5.79
N GLU A 173 17.56 -2.01 5.30
CA GLU A 173 18.95 -2.20 5.70
C GLU A 173 19.80 -0.95 5.37
N ASN A 174 19.54 -0.33 4.23
CA ASN A 174 20.24 0.85 3.77
C ASN A 174 19.35 2.09 3.85
N GLY A 175 19.68 3.03 4.71
CA GLY A 175 18.98 4.31 4.80
C GLY A 175 18.36 4.62 6.16
N SER A 176 17.90 5.86 6.30
CA SER A 176 17.22 6.29 7.52
C SER A 176 15.74 5.87 7.50
N PRO A 177 15.19 5.44 8.62
CA PRO A 177 13.77 5.12 8.71
C PRO A 177 12.87 6.32 8.38
N VAL A 178 11.77 6.08 7.69
CA VAL A 178 10.74 7.07 7.37
C VAL A 178 9.48 6.77 8.17
N SER A 179 8.83 7.79 8.69
CA SER A 179 7.59 7.64 9.46
C SER A 179 6.42 8.27 8.73
N VAL A 180 5.30 7.53 8.66
CA VAL A 180 4.04 8.02 8.10
C VAL A 180 3.00 8.04 9.23
N PRO A 181 2.38 9.20 9.52
CA PRO A 181 1.37 9.33 10.56
C PRO A 181 0.14 8.47 10.26
N VAL A 182 -0.47 7.92 11.31
CA VAL A 182 -1.75 7.20 11.27
C VAL A 182 -2.70 7.87 12.24
N VAL A 183 -3.90 8.18 11.77
CA VAL A 183 -4.99 8.75 12.56
C VAL A 183 -6.19 7.83 12.40
N LEU A 184 -6.69 7.30 13.51
CA LEU A 184 -7.90 6.49 13.56
C LEU A 184 -8.97 7.24 14.35
N GLU A 185 -10.13 7.41 13.76
CA GLU A 185 -11.34 7.90 14.43
C GLU A 185 -12.26 6.72 14.75
N VAL A 186 -12.49 6.49 16.03
CA VAL A 186 -13.40 5.45 16.52
C VAL A 186 -14.75 6.09 16.85
N ALA A 187 -15.78 5.70 16.11
CA ALA A 187 -17.14 6.15 16.33
C ALA A 187 -17.76 5.48 17.59
N PRO A 188 -18.78 6.10 18.21
CA PRO A 188 -19.43 5.54 19.38
C PRO A 188 -20.25 4.27 19.11
N GLU A 189 -20.62 4.03 17.86
CA GLU A 189 -21.43 2.90 17.42
C GLU A 189 -20.68 1.58 17.51
N PHE A 190 -21.45 0.49 17.51
CA PHE A 190 -20.94 -0.87 17.42
C PHE A 190 -21.29 -1.48 16.06
N LEU A 191 -20.37 -2.20 15.49
CA LEU A 191 -20.70 -3.10 14.38
C LEU A 191 -21.57 -4.25 14.93
N PRO A 192 -22.82 -4.40 14.46
CA PRO A 192 -23.66 -5.51 14.89
C PRO A 192 -23.03 -6.87 14.50
N ALA A 193 -23.34 -7.91 15.26
CA ALA A 193 -23.03 -9.27 14.84
C ALA A 193 -23.70 -9.57 13.48
N PRO A 194 -23.08 -10.37 12.59
CA PRO A 194 -23.62 -10.64 11.26
C PRO A 194 -25.08 -11.13 11.25
N ALA A 195 -25.47 -11.91 12.24
CA ALA A 195 -26.84 -12.36 12.40
C ALA A 195 -27.87 -11.24 12.64
N ASN A 196 -27.42 -10.05 13.03
CA ASN A 196 -28.27 -8.88 13.30
C ASN A 196 -28.15 -7.79 12.22
N TRP A 197 -27.46 -8.08 11.11
CA TRP A 197 -27.36 -7.14 10.01
C TRP A 197 -28.74 -6.99 9.33
N GLN A 198 -29.07 -5.74 9.00
CA GLN A 198 -30.27 -5.40 8.25
C GLN A 198 -30.06 -5.46 6.74
N VAL A 199 -28.85 -5.76 6.31
CA VAL A 199 -28.48 -5.91 4.90
C VAL A 199 -28.19 -7.37 4.60
N HIS A 200 -28.63 -7.84 3.44
CA HIS A 200 -28.26 -9.14 2.94
C HIS A 200 -26.92 -9.01 2.19
N LEU A 201 -25.92 -9.79 2.61
CA LEU A 201 -24.61 -9.83 1.98
C LEU A 201 -24.38 -11.19 1.33
N ASP A 202 -24.37 -11.22 0.00
CA ASP A 202 -23.97 -12.40 -0.76
C ASP A 202 -22.49 -12.36 -1.10
N LEU A 203 -21.76 -13.35 -0.64
CA LEU A 203 -20.35 -13.57 -0.97
C LEU A 203 -20.22 -14.78 -1.89
N TRP A 204 -20.09 -14.50 -3.19
CA TRP A 204 -19.91 -15.55 -4.18
C TRP A 204 -18.56 -16.21 -4.04
N GLN A 205 -18.60 -17.53 -3.87
CA GLN A 205 -17.40 -18.35 -3.71
C GLN A 205 -17.03 -19.00 -5.04
N HIS A 206 -15.75 -19.25 -5.22
CA HIS A 206 -15.21 -19.95 -6.38
C HIS A 206 -14.43 -21.20 -5.93
N PRO A 207 -15.10 -22.29 -5.53
CA PRO A 207 -14.45 -23.49 -4.98
C PRO A 207 -13.34 -24.06 -5.85
N GLN A 208 -13.55 -24.07 -7.17
CA GLN A 208 -12.54 -24.56 -8.10
C GLN A 208 -11.21 -23.78 -8.06
N ALA A 209 -11.23 -22.49 -7.61
CA ALA A 209 -10.00 -21.74 -7.43
C ALA A 209 -9.15 -22.32 -6.28
N VAL A 210 -9.78 -22.81 -5.22
CA VAL A 210 -9.09 -23.51 -4.12
C VAL A 210 -8.45 -24.80 -4.61
N ALA A 211 -9.20 -25.60 -5.39
CA ALA A 211 -8.68 -26.83 -5.96
C ALA A 211 -7.46 -26.58 -6.87
N ARG A 212 -7.56 -25.59 -7.78
CA ARG A 212 -6.44 -25.23 -8.67
C ARG A 212 -5.22 -24.71 -7.92
N TRP A 213 -5.44 -23.92 -6.87
CA TRP A 213 -4.34 -23.34 -6.09
C TRP A 213 -3.53 -24.42 -5.36
N HIS A 214 -4.21 -25.46 -4.90
CA HIS A 214 -3.60 -26.53 -4.13
C HIS A 214 -3.29 -27.80 -4.97
N ASP A 215 -3.61 -27.75 -6.27
CA ASP A 215 -3.43 -28.86 -7.21
C ASP A 215 -4.09 -30.16 -6.73
N VAL A 216 -5.35 -30.05 -6.31
CA VAL A 216 -6.18 -31.18 -5.86
C VAL A 216 -7.39 -31.39 -6.76
N GLU A 217 -7.89 -32.63 -6.82
CA GLU A 217 -9.09 -32.94 -7.58
C GLU A 217 -10.31 -32.19 -7.00
N PRO A 218 -11.07 -31.46 -7.83
CA PRO A 218 -12.28 -30.79 -7.40
C PRO A 218 -13.28 -31.74 -6.75
N TRP A 219 -13.85 -31.30 -5.62
CA TRP A 219 -14.87 -32.03 -4.86
C TRP A 219 -14.38 -33.32 -4.18
N SER A 220 -13.08 -33.58 -4.17
CA SER A 220 -12.47 -34.64 -3.37
C SER A 220 -12.55 -34.34 -1.86
N PRO A 221 -12.38 -35.35 -0.99
CA PRO A 221 -12.28 -35.13 0.45
C PRO A 221 -11.20 -34.12 0.85
N GLU A 222 -10.09 -34.12 0.13
CA GLU A 222 -8.99 -33.18 0.33
C GLU A 222 -9.39 -31.76 -0.06
N HIS A 223 -10.08 -31.58 -1.19
CA HIS A 223 -10.62 -30.27 -1.57
C HIS A 223 -11.60 -29.73 -0.53
N PHE A 224 -12.52 -30.53 0.00
CA PHE A 224 -13.42 -30.12 1.06
C PHE A 224 -12.67 -29.73 2.34
N ALA A 225 -11.61 -30.46 2.69
CA ALA A 225 -10.78 -30.10 3.84
C ALA A 225 -10.11 -28.74 3.68
N LEU A 226 -9.65 -28.40 2.47
CA LEU A 226 -9.05 -27.12 2.12
C LEU A 226 -10.08 -25.96 2.08
N MET A 227 -11.30 -26.22 1.66
CA MET A 227 -12.38 -25.22 1.66
C MET A 227 -12.88 -24.88 3.07
N LYS A 228 -12.88 -25.83 3.99
CA LYS A 228 -13.44 -25.67 5.34
C LYS A 228 -12.91 -24.45 6.10
N PRO A 229 -11.60 -24.10 6.13
CA PRO A 229 -11.11 -22.90 6.77
C PRO A 229 -11.62 -21.61 6.12
N VAL A 230 -11.81 -21.63 4.79
CA VAL A 230 -12.34 -20.47 4.05
C VAL A 230 -13.81 -20.27 4.44
N MET A 231 -14.62 -21.31 4.38
CA MET A 231 -16.03 -21.26 4.75
C MET A 231 -16.23 -20.83 6.22
N LYS A 232 -15.37 -21.32 7.13
CA LYS A 232 -15.43 -20.91 8.55
C LYS A 232 -15.16 -19.42 8.78
N ARG A 233 -14.45 -18.75 7.86
CA ARG A 233 -14.20 -17.29 7.95
C ARG A 233 -15.37 -16.47 7.44
N LEU A 234 -16.24 -17.06 6.64
CA LEU A 234 -17.38 -16.40 5.99
C LEU A 234 -18.69 -16.56 6.77
N GLY A 235 -18.78 -17.51 7.65
CA GLY A 235 -19.93 -17.83 8.50
C GLY A 235 -19.52 -18.38 9.81
#